data_dd26ff4a60065a9b1c92c3fd3f0246e6
#
_entry.id   dd26ff4a60065a9b1c92c3fd3f0246e6
#
_cell.length_a   1.000
_cell.length_b   1.000
_cell.length_c   1.000
_cell.angle_alpha   90.00
_cell.angle_beta   90.00
_cell.angle_gamma   90.00
#
_symmetry.space_group_name_H-M   'P 1'
#
loop_
_entity.id
_entity.type
_entity.pdbx_description
1 polymer ?
#
loop_
_entity_poly.entity_id
_entity_poly.type
_entity_poly.pdbx_seq_one_letter_code
_entity_poly.pdbx_strand_id
1 'polypeptide(L)'
;KGLLPLCTVTREILCATGFPTPLGEVVVFRALSDGFVQIAGPSIVAQLAELKKIFFGLGARIVFFDGALGRKSLCSPEVADAAVLASGASLSADMDFTVAETAFAVRLLQSDALNPDTAARLEKAEAACALTENGIAPLDKSVKPAENTRLIFVPGALTNERKWAMDTAAELS
;
A
#
# COMPACT_ATOMS: atom_id res chain seq x y z
N LYS A 1 26.14 -8.30 14.49
CA LYS A 1 25.99 -9.36 15.53
C LYS A 1 24.51 -9.54 15.82
N GLY A 2 23.86 -10.67 15.46
CA GLY A 2 22.72 -11.15 16.19
C GLY A 2 21.38 -11.33 15.48
N LEU A 3 21.27 -11.32 14.14
CA LEU A 3 20.01 -11.64 13.45
C LEU A 3 19.97 -13.05 12.83
N LEU A 4 20.98 -13.86 13.05
CA LEU A 4 21.11 -15.21 12.49
C LEU A 4 20.44 -16.36 13.28
N PRO A 5 20.02 -16.24 14.55
CA PRO A 5 19.37 -17.36 15.23
C PRO A 5 17.93 -17.64 14.79
N LEU A 6 17.29 -16.78 13.96
CA LEU A 6 15.90 -16.94 13.54
C LEU A 6 15.71 -17.55 12.14
N CYS A 7 16.78 -18.07 11.53
CA CYS A 7 16.69 -18.79 10.28
C CYS A 7 17.23 -20.21 10.47
N THR A 8 16.32 -21.18 10.59
CA THR A 8 16.67 -22.63 10.74
C THR A 8 16.56 -23.37 9.41
N VAL A 9 16.12 -22.69 8.34
CA VAL A 9 15.93 -23.27 7.01
C VAL A 9 17.27 -23.42 6.30
N THR A 10 17.53 -24.62 5.76
CA THR A 10 18.59 -24.82 4.76
C THR A 10 18.19 -24.08 3.48
N ARG A 11 19.11 -23.29 2.93
CA ARG A 11 18.79 -22.39 1.82
C ARG A 11 19.86 -22.36 0.74
N GLU A 12 19.41 -22.10 -0.49
CA GLU A 12 20.23 -21.80 -1.64
C GLU A 12 20.02 -20.32 -2.02
N ILE A 13 21.10 -19.53 -2.08
CA ILE A 13 21.01 -18.14 -2.55
C ILE A 13 20.91 -18.17 -4.07
N LEU A 14 19.83 -17.57 -4.61
CA LEU A 14 19.56 -17.52 -6.04
C LEU A 14 20.13 -16.25 -6.67
N CYS A 15 19.92 -15.10 -6.05
CA CYS A 15 20.49 -13.83 -6.51
C CYS A 15 20.54 -12.77 -5.40
N ALA A 16 21.44 -11.83 -5.56
CA ALA A 16 21.47 -10.54 -4.86
C ALA A 16 20.74 -9.51 -5.72
N THR A 17 19.89 -8.68 -5.11
CA THR A 17 19.00 -7.78 -5.85
C THR A 17 19.58 -6.39 -6.08
N GLY A 18 20.64 -6.01 -5.37
CA GLY A 18 21.17 -4.65 -5.34
C GLY A 18 20.34 -3.67 -4.49
N PHE A 19 19.24 -4.10 -3.85
CA PHE A 19 18.38 -3.23 -3.05
C PHE A 19 18.92 -3.10 -1.62
N PRO A 20 19.43 -1.92 -1.23
CA PRO A 20 19.94 -1.72 0.11
C PRO A 20 18.79 -1.56 1.12
N THR A 21 18.98 -2.15 2.30
CA THR A 21 18.15 -1.91 3.48
C THR A 21 19.04 -1.60 4.69
N PRO A 22 18.49 -1.05 5.77
CA PRO A 22 19.27 -0.88 7.02
C PRO A 22 19.85 -2.19 7.58
N LEU A 23 19.32 -3.34 7.18
CA LEU A 23 19.77 -4.67 7.60
C LEU A 23 20.77 -5.31 6.62
N GLY A 24 21.05 -4.65 5.49
CA GLY A 24 21.89 -5.15 4.42
C GLY A 24 21.16 -5.22 3.08
N GLU A 25 21.82 -5.82 2.10
CA GLU A 25 21.24 -6.02 0.77
C GLU A 25 20.15 -7.11 0.81
N VAL A 26 19.07 -6.90 0.06
CA VAL A 26 18.02 -7.89 -0.13
C VAL A 26 18.54 -9.00 -1.04
N VAL A 27 18.48 -10.24 -0.55
CA VAL A 27 18.84 -11.44 -1.31
C VAL A 27 17.63 -12.34 -1.50
N VAL A 28 17.53 -12.96 -2.67
CA VAL A 28 16.52 -13.96 -2.97
C VAL A 28 17.14 -15.34 -2.73
N PHE A 29 16.46 -16.16 -1.95
CA PHE A 29 16.90 -17.54 -1.69
C PHE A 29 15.74 -18.52 -1.86
N ARG A 30 16.10 -19.78 -2.11
CA ARG A 30 15.19 -20.93 -2.11
C ARG A 30 15.35 -21.69 -0.81
N ALA A 31 14.25 -21.95 -0.11
CA ALA A 31 14.23 -22.86 1.02
C ALA A 31 14.34 -24.31 0.53
N LEU A 32 15.24 -25.08 1.11
CA LEU A 32 15.50 -26.48 0.80
C LEU A 32 15.06 -27.44 1.91
N SER A 33 14.64 -26.90 3.06
CA SER A 33 14.11 -27.67 4.18
C SER A 33 12.98 -26.94 4.85
N ASP A 34 12.22 -27.62 5.69
CA ASP A 34 11.31 -27.01 6.64
C ASP A 34 12.09 -26.23 7.72
N GLY A 35 11.42 -25.26 8.32
CA GLY A 35 12.01 -24.45 9.39
C GLY A 35 11.39 -23.06 9.49
N PHE A 36 11.97 -22.27 10.38
CA PHE A 36 11.57 -20.87 10.59
C PHE A 36 12.52 -19.91 9.90
N VAL A 37 11.97 -18.87 9.32
CA VAL A 37 12.72 -17.76 8.73
C VAL A 37 12.04 -16.45 9.06
N GLN A 38 12.80 -15.47 9.49
CA GLN A 38 12.34 -14.10 9.59
C GLN A 38 12.78 -13.35 8.32
N ILE A 39 11.81 -12.78 7.61
CA ILE A 39 12.04 -12.09 6.35
C ILE A 39 11.87 -10.59 6.57
N ALA A 40 12.83 -9.82 6.09
CA ALA A 40 12.71 -8.37 5.97
C ALA A 40 12.96 -8.00 4.50
N GLY A 41 12.02 -7.28 3.93
CA GLY A 41 12.08 -6.84 2.53
C GLY A 41 12.18 -5.32 2.40
N PRO A 42 12.29 -4.82 1.16
CA PRO A 42 12.28 -3.40 0.90
C PRO A 42 10.92 -2.79 1.26
N SER A 43 10.93 -1.51 1.59
CA SER A 43 9.71 -0.74 1.86
C SER A 43 9.26 0.15 0.71
N ILE A 44 10.04 0.21 -0.37
CA ILE A 44 9.80 1.03 -1.55
C ILE A 44 8.96 0.24 -2.56
N VAL A 45 7.82 0.78 -2.98
CA VAL A 45 6.88 0.13 -3.91
C VAL A 45 7.56 -0.30 -5.22
N ALA A 46 8.38 0.56 -5.81
CA ALA A 46 9.11 0.23 -7.04
C ALA A 46 10.06 -0.98 -6.87
N GLN A 47 10.71 -1.11 -5.71
CA GLN A 47 11.57 -2.27 -5.43
C GLN A 47 10.76 -3.56 -5.25
N LEU A 48 9.55 -3.46 -4.69
CA LEU A 48 8.64 -4.60 -4.56
C LEU A 48 8.13 -5.07 -5.92
N ALA A 49 7.78 -4.13 -6.80
CA ALA A 49 7.39 -4.45 -8.18
C ALA A 49 8.53 -5.14 -8.95
N GLU A 50 9.76 -4.70 -8.74
CA GLU A 50 10.92 -5.33 -9.35
C GLU A 50 11.20 -6.72 -8.76
N LEU A 51 11.08 -6.90 -7.44
CA LEU A 51 11.16 -8.22 -6.81
C LEU A 51 10.11 -9.20 -7.36
N LYS A 52 8.88 -8.73 -7.60
CA LYS A 52 7.83 -9.54 -8.24
C LYS A 52 8.30 -10.09 -9.58
N LYS A 53 8.93 -9.26 -10.41
CA LYS A 53 9.49 -9.70 -11.71
C LYS A 53 10.62 -10.71 -11.53
N ILE A 54 11.52 -10.48 -10.58
CA ILE A 54 12.62 -11.42 -10.26
C ILE A 54 12.05 -12.79 -9.87
N PHE A 55 11.05 -12.84 -8.98
CA PHE A 55 10.43 -14.09 -8.56
C PHE A 55 9.76 -14.82 -9.71
N PHE A 56 9.03 -14.14 -10.57
CA PHE A 56 8.43 -14.76 -11.76
C PHE A 56 9.50 -15.25 -12.75
N GLY A 57 10.59 -14.50 -12.93
CA GLY A 57 11.75 -14.92 -13.73
C GLY A 57 12.44 -16.18 -13.18
N LEU A 58 12.38 -16.39 -11.87
CA LEU A 58 12.88 -17.60 -11.20
C LEU A 58 11.86 -18.77 -11.19
N GLY A 59 10.70 -18.59 -11.84
CA GLY A 59 9.67 -19.62 -11.99
C GLY A 59 8.60 -19.63 -10.92
N ALA A 60 8.50 -18.61 -10.09
CA ALA A 60 7.38 -18.48 -9.16
C ALA A 60 6.06 -18.32 -9.93
N ARG A 61 5.02 -19.03 -9.49
CA ARG A 61 3.67 -18.91 -10.05
C ARG A 61 2.80 -17.95 -9.25
N ILE A 62 3.10 -17.79 -7.97
CA ILE A 62 2.41 -16.91 -7.03
C ILE A 62 3.46 -16.25 -6.16
N VAL A 63 3.31 -14.96 -5.91
CA VAL A 63 4.14 -14.19 -4.99
C VAL A 63 3.25 -13.60 -3.92
N PHE A 64 3.54 -13.86 -2.66
CA PHE A 64 2.87 -13.27 -1.52
C PHE A 64 3.70 -12.12 -0.94
N PHE A 65 3.09 -10.97 -0.81
CA PHE A 65 3.65 -9.86 -0.06
C PHE A 65 2.97 -9.82 1.30
N ASP A 66 3.71 -10.23 2.33
CA ASP A 66 3.22 -10.13 3.71
C ASP A 66 3.32 -8.67 4.17
N GLY A 67 2.17 -8.08 4.41
CA GLY A 67 2.03 -6.69 4.81
C GLY A 67 2.27 -6.54 6.31
N ALA A 68 3.35 -5.88 6.71
CA ALA A 68 3.42 -5.36 8.06
C ALA A 68 2.22 -4.45 8.34
N LEU A 69 1.66 -4.56 9.55
CA LEU A 69 0.54 -3.78 10.04
C LEU A 69 0.60 -2.31 9.54
N GLY A 70 -0.43 -1.87 8.81
CA GLY A 70 -0.58 -0.49 8.36
C GLY A 70 0.08 -0.10 7.03
N ARG A 71 0.80 -0.99 6.34
CA ARG A 71 1.39 -0.66 5.03
C ARG A 71 0.42 -0.92 3.87
N LYS A 72 -0.61 -0.08 3.76
CA LYS A 72 -1.60 -0.17 2.67
C LYS A 72 -0.99 -0.06 1.26
N SER A 73 0.20 0.54 1.14
CA SER A 73 0.95 0.66 -0.12
C SER A 73 1.36 -0.67 -0.75
N LEU A 74 1.42 -1.77 0.02
CA LEU A 74 1.68 -3.11 -0.50
C LEU A 74 0.53 -3.68 -1.33
N CYS A 75 -0.68 -3.15 -1.14
CA CYS A 75 -1.87 -3.50 -1.91
C CYS A 75 -2.05 -2.62 -3.16
N SER A 76 -1.05 -1.80 -3.51
CA SER A 76 -1.06 -1.02 -4.75
C SER A 76 -1.19 -1.94 -5.97
N PRO A 77 -1.97 -1.59 -7.00
CA PRO A 77 -2.09 -2.35 -8.24
C PRO A 77 -0.75 -2.57 -8.96
N GLU A 78 0.26 -1.73 -8.70
CA GLU A 78 1.62 -1.90 -9.23
C GLU A 78 2.32 -3.13 -8.63
N VAL A 79 1.97 -3.51 -7.41
CA VAL A 79 2.61 -4.59 -6.67
C VAL A 79 1.74 -5.84 -6.64
N ALA A 80 0.48 -5.71 -6.25
CA ALA A 80 -0.41 -6.82 -6.00
C ALA A 80 -1.58 -6.87 -6.99
N ASP A 81 -1.87 -8.06 -7.51
CA ASP A 81 -3.02 -8.32 -8.39
C ASP A 81 -4.30 -8.54 -7.57
N ALA A 82 -4.14 -8.94 -6.31
CA ALA A 82 -5.23 -9.14 -5.34
C ALA A 82 -4.71 -8.91 -3.92
N ALA A 83 -5.60 -8.53 -3.01
CA ALA A 83 -5.29 -8.34 -1.59
C ALA A 83 -6.21 -9.18 -0.71
N VAL A 84 -5.65 -9.70 0.37
CA VAL A 84 -6.39 -10.32 1.47
C VAL A 84 -6.26 -9.43 2.69
N LEU A 85 -7.37 -8.84 3.11
CA LEU A 85 -7.42 -8.00 4.30
C LEU A 85 -7.88 -8.85 5.50
N ALA A 86 -7.02 -9.01 6.48
CA ALA A 86 -7.35 -9.61 7.77
C ALA A 86 -7.55 -8.50 8.80
N SER A 87 -8.63 -8.59 9.57
CA SER A 87 -8.97 -7.64 10.63
C SER A 87 -9.47 -8.39 11.87
N GLY A 88 -9.36 -7.75 13.02
CA GLY A 88 -9.80 -8.34 14.28
C GLY A 88 -9.43 -7.49 15.50
N ALA A 89 -9.61 -8.04 16.69
CA ALA A 89 -9.41 -7.37 17.98
C ALA A 89 -7.96 -6.86 18.21
N SER A 90 -7.00 -7.30 17.40
CA SER A 90 -5.64 -6.77 17.41
C SER A 90 -5.55 -5.32 16.89
N LEU A 91 -6.54 -4.86 16.11
CA LEU A 91 -6.63 -3.48 15.64
C LEU A 91 -7.13 -2.54 16.74
N SER A 92 -8.19 -2.93 17.42
CA SER A 92 -8.77 -2.22 18.57
C SER A 92 -9.63 -3.17 19.40
N ALA A 93 -9.74 -2.89 20.71
CA ALA A 93 -10.72 -3.54 21.58
C ALA A 93 -12.18 -3.07 21.30
N ASP A 94 -12.32 -1.91 20.66
CA ASP A 94 -13.60 -1.37 20.21
C ASP A 94 -14.00 -2.00 18.86
N MET A 95 -15.12 -2.72 18.87
CA MET A 95 -15.61 -3.43 17.69
C MET A 95 -16.12 -2.46 16.62
N ASP A 96 -16.82 -1.41 17.01
CA ASP A 96 -17.39 -0.43 16.08
C ASP A 96 -16.28 0.30 15.34
N PHE A 97 -15.22 0.70 16.06
CA PHE A 97 -14.02 1.26 15.48
C PHE A 97 -13.35 0.27 14.50
N THR A 98 -13.19 -1.01 14.91
CA THR A 98 -12.57 -2.04 14.08
C THR A 98 -13.36 -2.26 12.80
N VAL A 99 -14.68 -2.32 12.88
CA VAL A 99 -15.57 -2.46 11.72
C VAL A 99 -15.46 -1.25 10.79
N ALA A 100 -15.51 -0.03 11.33
CA ALA A 100 -15.42 1.20 10.55
C ALA A 100 -14.09 1.31 9.80
N GLU A 101 -12.96 1.05 10.46
CA GLU A 101 -11.61 1.08 9.84
C GLU A 101 -11.46 -0.01 8.77
N THR A 102 -12.01 -1.21 9.02
CA THR A 102 -11.98 -2.30 8.05
C THR A 102 -12.83 -1.99 6.82
N ALA A 103 -14.05 -1.52 7.01
CA ALA A 103 -14.94 -1.11 5.93
C ALA A 103 -14.33 0.02 5.09
N PHE A 104 -13.64 0.96 5.75
CA PHE A 104 -12.89 2.00 5.08
C PHE A 104 -11.76 1.44 4.20
N ALA A 105 -10.93 0.54 4.75
CA ALA A 105 -9.85 -0.08 3.99
C ALA A 105 -10.37 -0.86 2.77
N VAL A 106 -11.50 -1.58 2.92
CA VAL A 106 -12.14 -2.30 1.81
C VAL A 106 -12.60 -1.34 0.72
N ARG A 107 -13.28 -0.23 1.07
CA ARG A 107 -13.71 0.77 0.09
C ARG A 107 -12.54 1.39 -0.66
N LEU A 108 -11.44 1.67 0.05
CA LEU A 108 -10.22 2.19 -0.57
C LEU A 108 -9.62 1.20 -1.59
N LEU A 109 -9.56 -0.09 -1.23
CA LEU A 109 -9.02 -1.14 -2.11
C LEU A 109 -9.95 -1.48 -3.29
N GLN A 110 -11.23 -1.20 -3.19
CA GLN A 110 -12.23 -1.40 -4.24
C GLN A 110 -12.44 -0.16 -5.12
N SER A 111 -11.72 0.95 -4.84
CA SER A 111 -11.82 2.16 -5.65
C SER A 111 -11.38 1.89 -7.10
N ASP A 112 -12.14 2.41 -8.04
CA ASP A 112 -11.80 2.33 -9.45
C ASP A 112 -10.48 3.06 -9.75
N ALA A 113 -9.75 2.57 -10.74
CA ALA A 113 -8.58 3.26 -11.25
C ALA A 113 -8.99 4.58 -11.93
N LEU A 114 -8.26 5.64 -11.65
CA LEU A 114 -8.46 6.91 -12.33
C LEU A 114 -8.14 6.79 -13.82
N ASN A 115 -8.91 7.52 -14.62
CA ASN A 115 -8.56 7.73 -16.01
C ASN A 115 -7.12 8.32 -16.10
N PRO A 116 -6.25 7.79 -16.98
CA PRO A 116 -4.85 8.22 -17.07
C PRO A 116 -4.67 9.73 -17.29
N ASP A 117 -5.52 10.37 -18.09
CA ASP A 117 -5.45 11.82 -18.34
C ASP A 117 -5.77 12.62 -17.08
N THR A 118 -6.74 12.16 -16.30
CA THR A 118 -7.09 12.75 -15.00
C THR A 118 -5.97 12.56 -13.99
N ALA A 119 -5.39 11.36 -13.92
CA ALA A 119 -4.25 11.06 -13.06
C ALA A 119 -3.06 11.98 -13.38
N ALA A 120 -2.67 12.10 -14.66
CA ALA A 120 -1.56 12.95 -15.09
C ALA A 120 -1.78 14.45 -14.78
N ARG A 121 -3.03 14.91 -14.76
CA ARG A 121 -3.39 16.30 -14.36
C ARG A 121 -3.24 16.48 -12.84
N LEU A 122 -3.64 15.48 -12.06
CA LEU A 122 -3.60 15.52 -10.60
C LEU A 122 -2.19 15.31 -10.05
N GLU A 123 -1.34 14.52 -10.71
CA GLU A 123 0.06 14.33 -10.31
C GLU A 123 0.85 15.65 -10.21
N LYS A 124 0.43 16.68 -10.96
CA LYS A 124 1.03 18.01 -10.92
C LYS A 124 0.50 18.88 -9.78
N ALA A 125 -0.52 18.42 -9.05
CA ALA A 125 -1.09 19.17 -7.95
C ALA A 125 -0.24 19.00 -6.68
N GLU A 126 0.31 20.09 -6.17
CA GLU A 126 1.12 20.12 -4.95
C GLU A 126 0.26 20.14 -3.66
N ALA A 127 -1.02 20.46 -3.79
CA ALA A 127 -1.97 20.58 -2.68
C ALA A 127 -3.23 19.75 -2.94
N ALA A 128 -4.01 19.53 -1.86
CA ALA A 128 -5.31 18.87 -1.98
C ALA A 128 -6.24 19.68 -2.88
N CYS A 129 -6.98 18.98 -3.74
CA CYS A 129 -7.90 19.61 -4.69
C CYS A 129 -9.13 18.73 -4.93
N ALA A 130 -10.22 19.39 -5.34
CA ALA A 130 -11.45 18.76 -5.77
C ALA A 130 -11.58 18.86 -7.30
N LEU A 131 -11.90 17.75 -7.95
CA LEU A 131 -12.27 17.73 -9.36
C LEU A 131 -13.79 17.88 -9.46
N THR A 132 -14.21 18.97 -10.07
CA THR A 132 -15.60 19.28 -10.36
C THR A 132 -15.85 19.26 -11.87
N GLU A 133 -17.10 19.39 -12.30
CA GLU A 133 -17.44 19.56 -13.72
C GLU A 133 -16.79 20.80 -14.35
N ASN A 134 -16.55 21.82 -13.53
CA ASN A 134 -15.97 23.09 -13.96
C ASN A 134 -14.43 23.13 -13.91
N GLY A 135 -13.78 22.05 -13.44
CA GLY A 135 -12.33 21.95 -13.38
C GLY A 135 -11.79 21.56 -11.98
N ILE A 136 -10.53 21.87 -11.76
CA ILE A 136 -9.84 21.56 -10.50
C ILE A 136 -9.93 22.79 -9.58
N ALA A 137 -10.49 22.59 -8.38
CA ALA A 137 -10.59 23.61 -7.33
C ALA A 137 -9.70 23.26 -6.14
N PRO A 138 -9.01 24.22 -5.50
CA PRO A 138 -8.25 23.96 -4.27
C PRO A 138 -9.19 23.47 -3.16
N LEU A 139 -8.70 22.55 -2.33
CA LEU A 139 -9.44 22.01 -1.21
C LEU A 139 -8.59 22.09 0.05
N ASP A 140 -9.16 22.62 1.11
CA ASP A 140 -8.55 22.60 2.45
C ASP A 140 -9.60 22.25 3.52
N LYS A 141 -9.18 22.18 4.79
CA LYS A 141 -10.05 21.83 5.92
C LYS A 141 -11.21 22.80 6.13
N SER A 142 -11.10 24.04 5.65
CA SER A 142 -12.07 25.11 5.86
C SER A 142 -13.07 25.26 4.70
N VAL A 143 -12.78 24.63 3.56
CA VAL A 143 -13.57 24.75 2.34
C VAL A 143 -14.35 23.45 2.14
N LYS A 144 -15.68 23.52 2.24
CA LYS A 144 -16.54 22.41 1.83
C LYS A 144 -16.44 22.25 0.29
N PRO A 145 -16.24 21.01 -0.19
CA PRO A 145 -16.28 20.78 -1.63
C PRO A 145 -17.65 21.14 -2.19
N ALA A 146 -17.66 21.58 -3.44
CA ALA A 146 -18.90 21.88 -4.14
C ALA A 146 -19.77 20.60 -4.30
N GLU A 147 -21.10 20.75 -4.32
CA GLU A 147 -22.05 19.62 -4.45
C GLU A 147 -21.81 18.77 -5.72
N ASN A 148 -21.18 19.36 -6.75
CA ASN A 148 -20.82 18.68 -8.00
C ASN A 148 -19.38 18.12 -8.00
N THR A 149 -18.77 17.93 -6.84
CA THR A 149 -17.43 17.34 -6.72
C THR A 149 -17.50 15.85 -7.04
N ARG A 150 -16.74 15.43 -8.05
CA ARG A 150 -16.66 14.02 -8.49
C ARG A 150 -15.49 13.27 -7.89
N LEU A 151 -14.43 13.97 -7.52
CA LEU A 151 -13.21 13.39 -7.02
C LEU A 151 -12.48 14.37 -6.08
N ILE A 152 -11.95 13.84 -5.01
CA ILE A 152 -11.03 14.58 -4.12
C ILE A 152 -9.65 13.95 -4.28
N PHE A 153 -8.66 14.77 -4.62
CA PHE A 153 -7.27 14.37 -4.68
C PHE A 153 -6.49 14.95 -3.50
N VAL A 154 -5.72 14.10 -2.85
CA VAL A 154 -4.83 14.47 -1.74
C VAL A 154 -3.43 13.96 -2.06
N PRO A 155 -2.44 14.83 -2.33
CA PRO A 155 -1.10 14.40 -2.66
C PRO A 155 -0.41 13.74 -1.46
N GLY A 156 0.34 12.66 -1.73
CA GLY A 156 1.15 11.93 -0.74
C GLY A 156 0.34 10.98 0.14
N ALA A 157 0.91 10.59 1.28
CA ALA A 157 0.30 9.61 2.17
C ALA A 157 -0.96 10.12 2.85
N LEU A 158 -1.97 9.28 2.93
CA LEU A 158 -3.21 9.55 3.67
C LEU A 158 -2.96 9.34 5.17
N THR A 159 -2.55 10.40 5.85
CA THR A 159 -2.32 10.41 7.30
C THR A 159 -3.60 10.77 8.05
N ASN A 160 -3.60 10.55 9.39
CA ASN A 160 -4.72 10.97 10.24
C ASN A 160 -5.02 12.47 10.14
N GLU A 161 -3.99 13.30 9.86
CA GLU A 161 -4.18 14.74 9.65
C GLU A 161 -4.96 15.06 8.37
N ARG A 162 -4.99 14.13 7.41
CA ARG A 162 -5.70 14.26 6.14
C ARG A 162 -7.01 13.46 6.08
N LYS A 163 -7.39 12.80 7.18
CA LYS A 163 -8.63 12.02 7.29
C LYS A 163 -9.88 12.88 6.99
N TRP A 164 -9.83 14.18 7.28
CA TRP A 164 -10.89 15.13 6.97
C TRP A 164 -11.34 15.09 5.49
N ALA A 165 -10.40 14.88 4.57
CA ALA A 165 -10.72 14.84 3.13
C ALA A 165 -11.60 13.63 2.77
N MET A 166 -11.54 12.59 3.57
CA MET A 166 -12.30 11.36 3.39
C MET A 166 -13.67 11.43 4.06
N ASP A 167 -13.73 12.03 5.25
CA ASP A 167 -15.01 12.30 5.91
C ASP A 167 -15.86 13.20 4.98
N THR A 168 -15.20 14.18 4.35
CA THR A 168 -15.82 15.05 3.34
C THR A 168 -16.27 14.28 2.09
N ALA A 169 -15.49 13.32 1.59
CA ALA A 169 -15.90 12.48 0.45
C ALA A 169 -17.08 11.56 0.80
N ALA A 170 -17.16 11.10 2.04
CA ALA A 170 -18.27 10.26 2.51
C ALA A 170 -19.60 11.05 2.65
N GLU A 171 -19.53 12.36 2.87
CA GLU A 171 -20.72 13.23 2.92
C GLU A 171 -21.28 13.54 1.52
N LEU A 172 -20.48 13.34 0.46
CA LEU A 172 -20.86 13.61 -0.93
C LEU A 172 -21.39 12.38 -1.69
N SER A 173 -21.27 11.18 -1.10
CA SER A 173 -21.72 9.90 -1.66
C SER A 173 -23.08 9.49 -1.12
#